data_d949ab73adca8f9685ae8d25518c97f6
#
_entry.id   d949ab73adca8f9685ae8d25518c97f6
#
_cell.length_a   1.000
_cell.length_b   1.000
_cell.length_c   1.000
_cell.angle_alpha   90.00
_cell.angle_beta   90.00
_cell.angle_gamma   90.00
#
_symmetry.space_group_name_H-M   'P 1'
#
loop_
_entity.id
_entity.type
_entity.pdbx_description
1 polymer ?
#
loop_
_entity_poly.entity_id
_entity_poly.type
_entity_poly.pdbx_seq_one_letter_code
_entity_poly.pdbx_strand_id
1 'polypeptide(L)'
;MMKSKTLTLCSVSLLALCAVGCGGDDETDTGTELPANASEAITNYADIVYASYSDSLEEARALDAAIASFVAAPSQAGLTAARDAWKASREPYLQTEVYRFYEGPIDTTEGDGGPEGLINAWPLDESYIDYVVGGEDDGMVNDPQMTIDKDTVTGANEGENETTISTGYHAIEFLLWGQDLSDTGPGARPFTDYVTGEGGTASNQDRRGQYLTTVSELLVENLESLVAAWDPDESGN
;
A
#
# COMPACT_ATOMS: atom_id res chain seq x y z
N MET A 1 -5.81 47.39 39.91
CA MET A 1 -6.90 47.33 40.90
C MET A 1 -7.24 45.89 41.15
N MET A 2 -6.78 45.39 42.29
CA MET A 2 -6.96 44.05 42.82
C MET A 2 -8.43 43.79 43.16
N LYS A 3 -8.91 42.57 42.93
CA LYS A 3 -9.82 41.90 43.87
C LYS A 3 -9.67 40.37 43.73
N SER A 4 -9.03 39.87 44.76
CA SER A 4 -9.05 38.50 45.24
C SER A 4 -10.41 38.11 45.81
N LYS A 5 -10.85 36.84 45.66
CA LYS A 5 -11.73 36.12 46.59
C LYS A 5 -11.52 34.62 46.36
N THR A 6 -10.77 33.97 47.15
CA THR A 6 -11.04 33.28 48.41
C THR A 6 -11.78 31.95 48.28
N LEU A 7 -11.03 30.92 48.65
CA LEU A 7 -11.33 29.53 49.00
C LEU A 7 -12.68 29.31 49.72
N THR A 8 -13.28 28.16 49.46
CA THR A 8 -14.02 27.43 50.48
C THR A 8 -13.77 25.94 50.33
N LEU A 9 -13.01 25.42 51.30
CA LEU A 9 -12.88 24.02 51.65
C LEU A 9 -14.20 23.55 52.25
N CYS A 10 -14.69 22.38 51.85
CA CYS A 10 -15.63 21.61 52.63
C CYS A 10 -15.12 20.16 52.73
N SER A 11 -14.53 19.92 53.90
CA SER A 11 -14.22 18.58 54.40
C SER A 11 -15.48 18.07 55.10
N VAL A 12 -15.81 16.80 54.97
CA VAL A 12 -16.46 15.93 55.97
C VAL A 12 -16.42 14.48 55.42
N SER A 13 -15.64 13.69 56.00
CA SER A 13 -15.76 12.59 56.98
C SER A 13 -16.12 11.25 56.35
N LEU A 14 -15.16 10.39 56.31
CA LEU A 14 -14.93 9.18 57.10
C LEU A 14 -16.19 8.33 57.43
N LEU A 15 -16.32 7.19 56.78
CA LEU A 15 -16.82 5.98 57.43
C LEU A 15 -16.09 4.74 56.92
N ALA A 16 -15.30 4.16 57.81
CA ALA A 16 -14.75 2.81 57.70
C ALA A 16 -15.82 1.83 58.09
N LEU A 17 -15.80 0.67 57.49
CA LEU A 17 -16.15 -0.70 57.95
C LEU A 17 -16.56 -1.49 56.69
N CYS A 18 -16.10 -2.63 56.39
CA CYS A 18 -15.70 -3.82 57.08
C CYS A 18 -14.77 -4.64 56.16
N ALA A 19 -13.72 -5.14 56.74
CA ALA A 19 -13.02 -6.28 56.22
C ALA A 19 -13.90 -7.53 56.40
N VAL A 20 -14.21 -8.19 55.30
CA VAL A 20 -14.63 -9.58 55.31
C VAL A 20 -14.05 -10.30 54.12
N GLY A 21 -13.24 -11.29 54.39
CA GLY A 21 -13.14 -12.48 53.60
C GLY A 21 -12.01 -12.53 52.61
N CYS A 22 -10.89 -13.05 53.04
CA CYS A 22 -9.99 -13.83 52.20
C CYS A 22 -10.83 -14.89 51.45
N GLY A 23 -11.03 -14.68 50.19
CA GLY A 23 -11.16 -15.70 49.19
C GLY A 23 -10.01 -15.49 48.27
N GLY A 24 -8.95 -16.25 48.38
CA GLY A 24 -7.99 -16.43 47.33
C GLY A 24 -8.72 -17.10 46.19
N ASP A 25 -9.26 -16.33 45.26
CA ASP A 25 -9.53 -16.86 43.95
C ASP A 25 -8.15 -16.97 43.30
N ASP A 26 -7.60 -18.20 43.38
CA ASP A 26 -6.72 -18.65 42.34
C ASP A 26 -7.49 -18.40 41.02
N GLU A 27 -7.21 -17.29 40.38
CA GLU A 27 -7.45 -17.21 38.95
C GLU A 27 -6.56 -18.29 38.35
N THR A 28 -7.08 -19.49 38.31
CA THR A 28 -6.63 -20.48 37.36
C THR A 28 -6.87 -19.81 36.05
N ASP A 29 -5.77 -19.27 35.45
CA ASP A 29 -5.67 -18.98 34.05
C ASP A 29 -6.16 -20.25 33.33
N THR A 30 -7.48 -20.30 33.08
CA THR A 30 -8.08 -21.25 32.16
C THR A 30 -7.69 -20.75 30.78
N GLY A 31 -6.37 -20.81 30.48
CA GLY A 31 -5.88 -20.69 29.14
C GLY A 31 -6.78 -21.56 28.30
N THR A 32 -7.53 -20.93 27.41
CA THR A 32 -8.45 -21.66 26.54
C THR A 32 -7.59 -22.65 25.77
N GLU A 33 -7.58 -23.93 26.20
CA GLU A 33 -6.86 -24.96 25.45
C GLU A 33 -7.38 -24.93 24.03
N LEU A 34 -6.46 -24.65 23.08
CA LEU A 34 -6.81 -24.69 21.67
C LEU A 34 -7.32 -26.07 21.29
N PRO A 35 -8.30 -26.18 20.40
CA PRO A 35 -8.77 -27.47 19.88
C PRO A 35 -7.60 -28.34 19.39
N ALA A 36 -7.71 -29.63 19.52
CA ALA A 36 -6.64 -30.57 19.14
C ALA A 36 -6.17 -30.44 17.68
N ASN A 37 -7.00 -29.90 16.79
CA ASN A 37 -6.72 -29.64 15.39
C ASN A 37 -6.32 -28.19 15.10
N ALA A 38 -6.11 -27.34 16.10
CA ALA A 38 -5.76 -25.92 15.91
C ALA A 38 -4.44 -25.75 15.14
N SER A 39 -3.43 -26.57 15.46
CA SER A 39 -2.14 -26.52 14.76
C SER A 39 -2.29 -26.84 13.26
N GLU A 40 -3.09 -27.85 12.91
CA GLU A 40 -3.35 -28.18 11.50
C GLU A 40 -4.10 -27.04 10.78
N ALA A 41 -5.07 -26.42 11.44
CA ALA A 41 -5.80 -25.29 10.89
C ALA A 41 -4.89 -24.06 10.66
N ILE A 42 -3.98 -23.76 11.60
CA ILE A 42 -3.01 -22.67 11.48
C ILE A 42 -2.04 -22.93 10.33
N THR A 43 -1.48 -24.13 10.24
CA THR A 43 -0.60 -24.50 9.12
C THR A 43 -1.31 -24.36 7.78
N ASN A 44 -2.54 -24.91 7.67
CA ASN A 44 -3.30 -24.79 6.42
C ASN A 44 -3.65 -23.33 6.07
N TYR A 45 -3.89 -22.48 7.07
CA TYR A 45 -4.07 -21.04 6.85
C TYR A 45 -2.80 -20.41 6.28
N ALA A 46 -1.63 -20.65 6.89
CA ALA A 46 -0.34 -20.12 6.41
C ALA A 46 -0.03 -20.58 4.99
N ASP A 47 -0.26 -21.86 4.66
CA ASP A 47 -0.08 -22.41 3.32
C ASP A 47 -0.96 -21.69 2.28
N ILE A 48 -2.22 -21.39 2.64
CA ILE A 48 -3.15 -20.66 1.76
C ILE A 48 -2.68 -19.21 1.55
N VAL A 49 -2.24 -18.54 2.61
CA VAL A 49 -1.73 -17.14 2.51
C VAL A 49 -0.47 -17.11 1.64
N TYR A 50 0.47 -18.01 1.89
CA TYR A 50 1.68 -18.14 1.07
C TYR A 50 1.38 -18.36 -0.42
N ALA A 51 0.46 -19.27 -0.74
CA ALA A 51 0.02 -19.51 -2.11
C ALA A 51 -0.62 -18.26 -2.73
N SER A 52 -1.49 -17.57 -1.98
CA SER A 52 -2.18 -16.36 -2.48
C SER A 52 -1.23 -15.20 -2.78
N TYR A 53 -0.22 -14.96 -1.93
CA TYR A 53 0.79 -13.94 -2.22
C TYR A 53 1.77 -14.39 -3.32
N SER A 54 2.04 -15.69 -3.44
CA SER A 54 2.83 -16.23 -4.54
C SER A 54 2.15 -16.01 -5.90
N ASP A 55 0.85 -16.27 -6.00
CA ASP A 55 0.05 -16.00 -7.19
C ASP A 55 0.04 -14.48 -7.51
N SER A 56 -0.10 -13.63 -6.48
CA SER A 56 -0.05 -12.17 -6.64
C SER A 56 1.32 -11.69 -7.15
N LEU A 57 2.41 -12.29 -6.65
CA LEU A 57 3.76 -11.98 -7.09
C LEU A 57 4.01 -12.43 -8.55
N GLU A 58 3.51 -13.59 -8.96
CA GLU A 58 3.64 -14.07 -10.34
C GLU A 58 3.01 -13.08 -11.32
N GLU A 59 1.78 -12.63 -11.04
CA GLU A 59 1.07 -11.69 -11.88
C GLU A 59 1.67 -10.26 -11.82
N ALA A 60 2.22 -9.83 -10.68
CA ALA A 60 2.95 -8.57 -10.60
C ALA A 60 4.24 -8.57 -11.43
N ARG A 61 4.97 -9.69 -11.48
CA ARG A 61 6.13 -9.86 -12.37
C ARG A 61 5.74 -9.84 -13.85
N ALA A 62 4.56 -10.39 -14.19
CA ALA A 62 4.04 -10.31 -15.55
C ALA A 62 3.65 -8.86 -15.92
N LEU A 63 3.08 -8.11 -14.98
CA LEU A 63 2.81 -6.67 -15.13
C LEU A 63 4.10 -5.88 -15.34
N ASP A 64 5.11 -6.08 -14.50
CA ASP A 64 6.41 -5.41 -14.61
C ASP A 64 7.07 -5.67 -15.96
N ALA A 65 7.08 -6.92 -16.44
CA ALA A 65 7.60 -7.27 -17.76
C ALA A 65 6.84 -6.60 -18.92
N ALA A 66 5.51 -6.46 -18.79
CA ALA A 66 4.67 -5.78 -19.78
C ALA A 66 4.96 -4.26 -19.78
N ILE A 67 5.13 -3.65 -18.61
CA ILE A 67 5.51 -2.24 -18.44
C ILE A 67 6.90 -1.98 -19.03
N ALA A 68 7.90 -2.80 -18.69
CA ALA A 68 9.26 -2.68 -19.23
C ALA A 68 9.27 -2.75 -20.76
N SER A 69 8.50 -3.67 -21.34
CA SER A 69 8.35 -3.81 -22.79
C SER A 69 7.67 -2.59 -23.42
N PHE A 70 6.63 -2.05 -22.77
CA PHE A 70 5.92 -0.85 -23.22
C PHE A 70 6.82 0.38 -23.18
N VAL A 71 7.53 0.62 -22.08
CA VAL A 71 8.42 1.79 -21.90
C VAL A 71 9.60 1.73 -22.88
N ALA A 72 10.15 0.56 -23.13
CA ALA A 72 11.25 0.38 -24.10
C ALA A 72 10.85 0.66 -25.55
N ALA A 73 9.58 0.43 -25.92
CA ALA A 73 9.04 0.66 -27.27
C ALA A 73 7.57 1.08 -27.20
N PRO A 74 7.28 2.35 -26.84
CA PRO A 74 5.93 2.82 -26.65
C PRO A 74 5.05 2.65 -27.89
N SER A 75 3.92 1.98 -27.72
CA SER A 75 2.93 1.73 -28.77
C SER A 75 1.56 1.51 -28.15
N GLN A 76 0.50 1.67 -28.96
CA GLN A 76 -0.86 1.37 -28.49
C GLN A 76 -1.02 -0.09 -28.05
N ALA A 77 -0.39 -1.02 -28.76
CA ALA A 77 -0.45 -2.43 -28.39
C ALA A 77 0.30 -2.71 -27.07
N GLY A 78 1.47 -2.07 -26.84
CA GLY A 78 2.21 -2.17 -25.60
C GLY A 78 1.45 -1.58 -24.41
N LEU A 79 0.84 -0.38 -24.58
CA LEU A 79 0.00 0.22 -23.54
C LEU A 79 -1.21 -0.66 -23.20
N THR A 80 -1.85 -1.24 -24.21
CA THR A 80 -2.97 -2.16 -23.98
C THR A 80 -2.52 -3.40 -23.21
N ALA A 81 -1.38 -3.99 -23.58
CA ALA A 81 -0.83 -5.15 -22.90
C ALA A 81 -0.48 -4.85 -21.42
N ALA A 82 0.12 -3.68 -21.12
CA ALA A 82 0.41 -3.26 -19.75
C ALA A 82 -0.88 -3.06 -18.93
N ARG A 83 -1.90 -2.45 -19.52
CA ARG A 83 -3.24 -2.29 -18.88
C ARG A 83 -3.93 -3.63 -18.60
N ASP A 84 -3.85 -4.57 -19.52
CA ASP A 84 -4.45 -5.89 -19.35
C ASP A 84 -3.68 -6.71 -18.29
N ALA A 85 -2.34 -6.60 -18.25
CA ALA A 85 -1.52 -7.19 -17.20
C ALA A 85 -1.82 -6.58 -15.82
N TRP A 86 -2.03 -5.24 -15.72
CA TRP A 86 -2.44 -4.60 -14.47
C TRP A 86 -3.78 -5.19 -13.97
N LYS A 87 -4.77 -5.34 -14.82
CA LYS A 87 -6.06 -5.96 -14.45
C LYS A 87 -5.88 -7.40 -13.98
N ALA A 88 -5.06 -8.18 -14.69
CA ALA A 88 -4.78 -9.57 -14.33
C ALA A 88 -4.10 -9.66 -12.95
N SER A 89 -3.14 -8.77 -12.66
CA SER A 89 -2.42 -8.76 -11.39
C SER A 89 -3.28 -8.31 -10.19
N ARG A 90 -4.35 -7.55 -10.44
CA ARG A 90 -5.31 -7.17 -9.39
C ARG A 90 -6.15 -8.35 -8.89
N GLU A 91 -6.46 -9.33 -9.75
CA GLU A 91 -7.35 -10.43 -9.41
C GLU A 91 -6.83 -11.29 -8.23
N PRO A 92 -5.61 -11.83 -8.24
CA PRO A 92 -5.08 -12.57 -7.09
C PRO A 92 -4.84 -11.65 -5.88
N TYR A 93 -4.35 -10.41 -6.10
CA TYR A 93 -4.09 -9.49 -5.00
C TYR A 93 -5.38 -9.14 -4.22
N LEU A 94 -6.49 -8.87 -4.89
CA LEU A 94 -7.77 -8.57 -4.23
C LEU A 94 -8.28 -9.72 -3.35
N GLN A 95 -7.87 -10.95 -3.63
CA GLN A 95 -8.21 -12.10 -2.78
C GLN A 95 -7.44 -12.11 -1.46
N THR A 96 -6.29 -11.39 -1.38
CA THR A 96 -5.49 -11.30 -0.16
C THR A 96 -6.04 -10.32 0.87
N GLU A 97 -7.08 -9.54 0.55
CA GLU A 97 -7.71 -8.56 1.43
C GLU A 97 -8.18 -9.19 2.77
N VAL A 98 -8.56 -10.45 2.75
CA VAL A 98 -8.99 -11.22 3.92
C VAL A 98 -7.86 -11.44 4.95
N TYR A 99 -6.59 -11.28 4.55
CA TYR A 99 -5.42 -11.47 5.40
C TYR A 99 -4.94 -10.18 6.08
N ARG A 100 -5.71 -9.11 6.01
CA ARG A 100 -5.43 -7.80 6.62
C ARG A 100 -6.12 -7.65 7.98
N PHE A 101 -5.78 -6.56 8.67
CA PHE A 101 -6.44 -6.08 9.90
C PHE A 101 -6.20 -6.92 11.16
N TYR A 102 -5.11 -7.68 11.21
CA TYR A 102 -4.70 -8.40 12.42
C TYR A 102 -3.19 -8.26 12.73
N GLU A 103 -2.56 -7.22 12.16
CA GLU A 103 -1.12 -6.94 12.29
C GLU A 103 -0.23 -8.09 11.81
N GLY A 104 -0.63 -8.71 10.70
CA GLY A 104 0.19 -9.68 9.98
C GLY A 104 1.28 -8.99 9.15
N PRO A 105 2.11 -9.75 8.41
CA PRO A 105 3.23 -9.17 7.65
C PRO A 105 2.87 -8.04 6.71
N ILE A 106 1.65 -7.98 6.18
CA ILE A 106 1.21 -6.95 5.24
C ILE A 106 0.89 -5.61 5.92
N ASP A 107 0.38 -5.63 7.15
CA ASP A 107 -0.16 -4.45 7.83
C ASP A 107 0.35 -4.31 9.28
N THR A 108 1.46 -4.95 9.60
CA THR A 108 2.12 -4.80 10.90
C THR A 108 2.53 -3.35 11.13
N THR A 109 2.41 -2.91 12.40
CA THR A 109 2.92 -1.62 12.85
C THR A 109 4.29 -1.72 13.53
N GLU A 110 4.85 -2.94 13.60
CA GLU A 110 6.17 -3.19 14.17
C GLU A 110 7.30 -2.93 13.15
N GLY A 111 8.45 -2.52 13.64
CA GLY A 111 9.64 -2.24 12.83
C GLY A 111 9.41 -1.10 11.83
N ASP A 112 9.66 -1.36 10.56
CA ASP A 112 9.46 -0.41 9.47
C ASP A 112 8.01 -0.42 8.94
N GLY A 113 7.14 -1.21 9.56
CA GLY A 113 5.75 -1.39 9.14
C GLY A 113 5.57 -2.41 8.01
N GLY A 114 4.32 -2.82 7.78
CA GLY A 114 3.96 -3.69 6.65
C GLY A 114 3.86 -2.89 5.34
N PRO A 115 4.02 -3.56 4.18
CA PRO A 115 4.06 -2.90 2.88
C PRO A 115 2.68 -2.53 2.30
N GLU A 116 1.59 -2.63 3.05
CA GLU A 116 0.24 -2.38 2.53
C GLU A 116 0.11 -1.00 1.89
N GLY A 117 0.57 0.06 2.58
CA GLY A 117 0.55 1.43 2.08
C GLY A 117 1.43 1.65 0.84
N LEU A 118 2.44 0.80 0.62
CA LEU A 118 3.29 0.83 -0.58
C LEU A 118 2.70 0.02 -1.75
N ILE A 119 1.77 -0.90 -1.47
CA ILE A 119 1.15 -1.78 -2.48
C ILE A 119 -0.20 -1.24 -2.96
N ASN A 120 -1.07 -0.78 -2.03
CA ASN A 120 -2.47 -0.55 -2.36
C ASN A 120 -3.11 0.66 -1.64
N ALA A 121 -2.31 1.65 -1.20
CA ALA A 121 -2.86 2.85 -0.57
C ALA A 121 -3.85 3.59 -1.50
N TRP A 122 -4.89 4.17 -0.91
CA TRP A 122 -5.97 4.92 -1.53
C TRP A 122 -6.63 5.85 -0.48
N PRO A 123 -7.15 7.02 -0.85
CA PRO A 123 -7.28 7.62 -2.18
C PRO A 123 -6.00 8.29 -2.69
N LEU A 124 -5.87 8.40 -4.02
CA LEU A 124 -4.71 8.98 -4.70
C LEU A 124 -5.01 10.38 -5.22
N ASP A 125 -4.15 11.34 -4.93
CA ASP A 125 -4.10 12.63 -5.61
C ASP A 125 -3.29 12.49 -6.91
N GLU A 126 -3.99 12.43 -8.05
CA GLU A 126 -3.40 12.25 -9.36
C GLU A 126 -2.35 13.33 -9.69
N SER A 127 -2.61 14.59 -9.28
CA SER A 127 -1.72 15.71 -9.51
C SER A 127 -0.39 15.60 -8.74
N TYR A 128 -0.32 14.77 -7.73
CA TYR A 128 0.91 14.48 -6.99
C TYR A 128 1.92 13.67 -7.81
N ILE A 129 1.45 12.83 -8.73
CA ILE A 129 2.32 11.96 -9.55
C ILE A 129 2.67 12.62 -10.89
N ASP A 130 1.68 13.08 -11.63
CA ASP A 130 1.85 13.54 -13.01
C ASP A 130 0.77 14.58 -13.37
N TYR A 131 0.84 15.14 -14.55
CA TYR A 131 -0.08 16.16 -15.03
C TYR A 131 -1.54 15.71 -14.99
N VAL A 132 -2.41 16.67 -14.70
CA VAL A 132 -3.86 16.61 -14.80
C VAL A 132 -4.38 17.79 -15.61
N VAL A 133 -5.65 17.81 -15.99
CA VAL A 133 -6.25 18.96 -16.69
C VAL A 133 -6.21 20.20 -15.79
N GLY A 134 -5.56 21.26 -16.25
CA GLY A 134 -5.35 22.50 -15.51
C GLY A 134 -4.13 22.50 -14.58
N GLY A 135 -3.33 21.44 -14.61
CA GLY A 135 -2.08 21.25 -13.89
C GLY A 135 -1.06 20.50 -14.75
N GLU A 136 -0.73 21.06 -15.93
CA GLU A 136 0.08 20.39 -16.96
C GLU A 136 1.55 20.19 -16.55
N ASP A 137 2.01 20.94 -15.55
CA ASP A 137 3.37 20.88 -15.00
C ASP A 137 3.38 20.30 -13.56
N ASP A 138 2.28 19.78 -13.05
CA ASP A 138 2.16 19.23 -11.71
C ASP A 138 2.78 17.82 -11.61
N GLY A 139 3.09 17.43 -10.40
CA GLY A 139 3.49 16.10 -10.02
C GLY A 139 4.99 15.79 -10.12
N MET A 140 5.39 14.71 -9.48
CA MET A 140 6.78 14.25 -9.38
C MET A 140 7.44 13.98 -10.73
N VAL A 141 6.66 13.56 -11.72
CA VAL A 141 7.13 13.35 -13.10
C VAL A 141 7.64 14.67 -13.69
N ASN A 142 6.99 15.79 -13.36
CA ASN A 142 7.26 17.09 -13.95
C ASN A 142 8.20 17.98 -13.11
N ASP A 143 8.56 17.55 -11.90
CA ASP A 143 9.55 18.26 -11.06
C ASP A 143 10.99 17.86 -11.45
N PRO A 144 11.77 18.74 -12.11
CA PRO A 144 13.15 18.44 -12.49
C PRO A 144 14.12 18.35 -11.31
N GLN A 145 13.73 18.78 -10.12
CA GLN A 145 14.55 18.69 -8.91
C GLN A 145 14.39 17.32 -8.22
N MET A 146 13.33 16.59 -8.53
CA MET A 146 13.07 15.30 -7.95
C MET A 146 13.79 14.19 -8.72
N THR A 147 14.58 13.38 -8.01
CA THR A 147 15.14 12.15 -8.57
C THR A 147 14.05 11.08 -8.56
N ILE A 148 13.88 10.40 -9.68
CA ILE A 148 12.95 9.26 -9.76
C ILE A 148 13.76 7.99 -9.53
N ASP A 149 13.79 7.54 -8.28
CA ASP A 149 14.36 6.26 -7.85
C ASP A 149 13.48 5.65 -6.73
N LYS A 150 13.77 4.41 -6.38
CA LYS A 150 12.96 3.65 -5.42
C LYS A 150 12.90 4.32 -4.05
N ASP A 151 14.04 4.79 -3.54
CA ASP A 151 14.13 5.42 -2.22
C ASP A 151 13.31 6.71 -2.16
N THR A 152 13.45 7.57 -3.18
CA THR A 152 12.74 8.85 -3.25
C THR A 152 11.24 8.66 -3.41
N VAL A 153 10.82 7.74 -4.29
CA VAL A 153 9.40 7.48 -4.54
C VAL A 153 8.75 6.81 -3.33
N THR A 154 9.42 5.84 -2.69
CA THR A 154 8.95 5.22 -1.43
C THR A 154 8.85 6.25 -0.29
N GLY A 155 9.87 7.10 -0.14
CA GLY A 155 9.88 8.13 0.91
C GLY A 155 8.86 9.25 0.71
N ALA A 156 8.33 9.42 -0.51
CA ALA A 156 7.28 10.37 -0.83
C ALA A 156 5.87 9.82 -0.57
N ASN A 157 5.72 8.50 -0.45
CA ASN A 157 4.42 7.86 -0.28
C ASN A 157 3.78 8.25 1.06
N GLU A 158 2.57 8.80 1.03
CA GLU A 158 1.84 9.31 2.20
C GLU A 158 2.61 10.37 3.02
N GLY A 159 3.64 11.00 2.42
CA GLY A 159 4.57 11.87 3.13
C GLY A 159 3.96 13.17 3.67
N GLU A 160 3.00 13.77 2.98
CA GLU A 160 2.33 15.00 3.38
C GLU A 160 0.93 14.75 3.97
N ASN A 161 0.21 13.81 3.41
CA ASN A 161 -1.13 13.40 3.84
C ASN A 161 -1.51 12.05 3.18
N GLU A 162 -2.64 11.47 3.57
CA GLU A 162 -3.13 10.17 3.11
C GLU A 162 -3.43 10.07 1.61
N THR A 163 -3.50 11.19 0.87
CA THR A 163 -3.76 11.18 -0.57
C THR A 163 -2.50 11.32 -1.41
N THR A 164 -1.34 11.65 -0.79
CA THR A 164 -0.06 11.78 -1.50
C THR A 164 0.57 10.41 -1.76
N ILE A 165 -0.15 9.59 -2.49
CA ILE A 165 0.26 8.25 -2.87
C ILE A 165 1.20 8.30 -4.06
N SER A 166 2.35 7.64 -3.95
CA SER A 166 3.40 7.65 -4.97
C SER A 166 3.79 6.26 -5.48
N THR A 167 3.30 5.19 -4.82
CA THR A 167 3.66 3.81 -5.13
C THR A 167 2.43 2.93 -5.34
N GLY A 168 2.66 1.66 -5.64
CA GLY A 168 1.64 0.63 -5.65
C GLY A 168 0.73 0.62 -6.88
N TYR A 169 -0.32 -0.17 -6.77
CA TYR A 169 -1.24 -0.43 -7.87
C TYR A 169 -1.91 0.83 -8.41
N HIS A 170 -2.30 1.78 -7.54
CA HIS A 170 -3.03 2.97 -7.98
C HIS A 170 -2.13 4.01 -8.65
N ALA A 171 -0.86 4.11 -8.25
CA ALA A 171 0.12 4.92 -8.96
C ALA A 171 0.39 4.35 -10.37
N ILE A 172 0.54 3.02 -10.51
CA ILE A 172 0.68 2.35 -11.81
C ILE A 172 -0.57 2.55 -12.66
N GLU A 173 -1.76 2.42 -12.07
CA GLU A 173 -3.04 2.66 -12.74
C GLU A 173 -3.10 4.06 -13.33
N PHE A 174 -2.86 5.09 -12.53
CA PHE A 174 -2.88 6.47 -12.99
C PHE A 174 -1.84 6.73 -14.11
N LEU A 175 -0.63 6.17 -13.99
CA LEU A 175 0.37 6.29 -15.04
C LEU A 175 -0.05 5.63 -16.36
N LEU A 176 -0.77 4.51 -16.30
CA LEU A 176 -1.24 3.82 -17.50
C LEU A 176 -2.50 4.44 -18.11
N TRP A 177 -3.46 4.91 -17.31
CA TRP A 177 -4.75 5.43 -17.80
C TRP A 177 -4.83 6.95 -17.80
N GLY A 178 -4.06 7.65 -16.97
CA GLY A 178 -4.18 9.09 -16.77
C GLY A 178 -5.46 9.46 -16.03
N GLN A 179 -5.73 10.75 -15.94
CA GLN A 179 -6.91 11.27 -15.28
C GLN A 179 -8.19 10.75 -15.94
N ASP A 180 -9.12 10.27 -15.13
CA ASP A 180 -10.45 9.87 -15.60
C ASP A 180 -11.40 11.08 -15.61
N LEU A 181 -11.70 11.55 -16.80
CA LEU A 181 -12.65 12.64 -17.06
C LEU A 181 -13.97 12.13 -17.63
N SER A 182 -14.18 10.82 -17.65
CA SER A 182 -15.32 10.15 -18.29
C SER A 182 -16.33 9.67 -17.27
N ASP A 183 -17.61 9.96 -17.49
CA ASP A 183 -18.69 9.39 -16.67
C ASP A 183 -19.00 7.90 -17.00
N THR A 184 -18.37 7.34 -18.03
CA THR A 184 -18.75 6.03 -18.59
C THR A 184 -17.60 5.08 -18.91
N GLY A 185 -16.36 5.48 -18.70
CA GLY A 185 -15.19 4.66 -19.04
C GLY A 185 -13.93 5.12 -18.31
N PRO A 186 -12.86 4.35 -18.37
CA PRO A 186 -11.60 4.68 -17.72
C PRO A 186 -10.91 5.89 -18.37
N GLY A 187 -9.88 6.42 -17.71
CA GLY A 187 -8.97 7.40 -18.26
C GLY A 187 -8.36 6.95 -19.59
N ALA A 188 -7.94 7.91 -20.42
CA ALA A 188 -7.59 7.68 -21.82
C ALA A 188 -6.20 8.22 -22.19
N ARG A 189 -5.21 8.06 -21.30
CA ARG A 189 -3.81 8.46 -21.58
C ARG A 189 -3.33 7.82 -22.88
N PRO A 190 -2.82 8.59 -23.85
CA PRO A 190 -2.30 8.03 -25.09
C PRO A 190 -0.89 7.44 -24.85
N PHE A 191 -0.53 6.40 -25.63
CA PHE A 191 0.82 5.83 -25.57
C PHE A 191 1.90 6.86 -25.97
N THR A 192 1.52 7.88 -26.71
CA THR A 192 2.41 8.96 -27.16
C THR A 192 2.95 9.83 -26.03
N ASP A 193 2.34 9.77 -24.84
CA ASP A 193 2.88 10.41 -23.62
C ASP A 193 4.18 9.73 -23.11
N TYR A 194 4.54 8.60 -23.69
CA TYR A 194 5.79 7.86 -23.43
C TYR A 194 6.76 7.91 -24.60
N VAL A 195 6.37 8.52 -25.73
CA VAL A 195 7.22 8.64 -26.91
C VAL A 195 8.14 9.84 -26.77
N THR A 196 9.44 9.59 -26.67
CA THR A 196 10.45 10.67 -26.68
C THR A 196 10.70 11.21 -28.09
N GLY A 197 10.75 12.52 -28.25
CA GLY A 197 11.01 13.17 -29.54
C GLY A 197 9.77 13.36 -30.41
N GLU A 198 9.94 13.23 -31.75
CA GLU A 198 8.86 13.48 -32.71
C GLU A 198 7.70 12.47 -32.52
N GLY A 199 6.51 13.00 -32.33
CA GLY A 199 5.29 12.19 -32.07
C GLY A 199 4.92 12.06 -30.59
N GLY A 200 5.75 12.55 -29.68
CA GLY A 200 5.37 12.66 -28.27
C GLY A 200 4.33 13.75 -28.02
N THR A 201 3.41 13.52 -27.09
CA THR A 201 2.26 14.42 -26.85
C THR A 201 2.27 15.13 -25.50
N ALA A 202 3.00 14.63 -24.49
CA ALA A 202 3.16 15.26 -23.19
C ALA A 202 4.62 15.63 -22.93
N SER A 203 4.89 16.45 -21.92
CA SER A 203 6.24 16.72 -21.43
C SER A 203 6.79 15.54 -20.62
N ASN A 204 8.12 15.48 -20.45
CA ASN A 204 8.80 14.57 -19.54
C ASN A 204 8.50 13.06 -19.77
N GLN A 205 8.40 12.65 -21.04
CA GLN A 205 8.09 11.27 -21.43
C GLN A 205 9.07 10.25 -20.86
N ASP A 206 10.37 10.56 -20.86
CA ASP A 206 11.43 9.73 -20.30
C ASP A 206 11.27 9.57 -18.78
N ARG A 207 10.96 10.66 -18.07
CA ARG A 207 10.75 10.64 -16.62
C ARG A 207 9.48 9.85 -16.27
N ARG A 208 8.41 10.00 -17.05
CA ARG A 208 7.16 9.22 -16.88
C ARG A 208 7.42 7.73 -17.07
N GLY A 209 8.19 7.37 -18.09
CA GLY A 209 8.61 5.98 -18.31
C GLY A 209 9.46 5.45 -17.16
N GLN A 210 10.42 6.23 -16.66
CA GLN A 210 11.25 5.90 -15.51
C GLN A 210 10.38 5.69 -14.26
N TYR A 211 9.43 6.60 -13.99
CA TYR A 211 8.54 6.50 -12.84
C TYR A 211 7.69 5.22 -12.91
N LEU A 212 7.05 4.95 -14.03
CA LEU A 212 6.24 3.75 -14.23
C LEU A 212 7.05 2.47 -14.01
N THR A 213 8.28 2.40 -14.50
CA THR A 213 9.19 1.26 -14.27
C THR A 213 9.56 1.15 -12.79
N THR A 214 9.92 2.27 -12.14
CA THR A 214 10.31 2.28 -10.72
C THR A 214 9.19 1.75 -9.81
N VAL A 215 7.95 2.19 -10.03
CA VAL A 215 6.82 1.76 -9.17
C VAL A 215 6.37 0.32 -9.46
N SER A 216 6.55 -0.18 -10.68
CA SER A 216 6.27 -1.59 -10.98
C SER A 216 7.31 -2.53 -10.36
N GLU A 217 8.59 -2.15 -10.38
CA GLU A 217 9.64 -2.87 -9.67
C GLU A 217 9.44 -2.86 -8.16
N LEU A 218 9.04 -1.72 -7.56
CA LEU A 218 8.70 -1.62 -6.14
C LEU A 218 7.52 -2.51 -5.75
N LEU A 219 6.50 -2.60 -6.60
CA LEU A 219 5.37 -3.52 -6.36
C LEU A 219 5.85 -4.97 -6.28
N VAL A 220 6.73 -5.39 -7.19
CA VAL A 220 7.32 -6.74 -7.16
C VAL A 220 8.12 -6.96 -5.88
N GLU A 221 9.00 -6.03 -5.49
CA GLU A 221 9.83 -6.15 -4.27
C GLU A 221 8.97 -6.25 -2.99
N ASN A 222 7.90 -5.45 -2.89
CA ASN A 222 6.99 -5.49 -1.75
C ASN A 222 6.23 -6.83 -1.67
N LEU A 223 5.80 -7.38 -2.81
CA LEU A 223 5.17 -8.71 -2.85
C LEU A 223 6.18 -9.83 -2.59
N GLU A 224 7.44 -9.70 -3.03
CA GLU A 224 8.51 -10.63 -2.67
C GLU A 224 8.74 -10.69 -1.16
N SER A 225 8.70 -9.54 -0.49
CA SER A 225 8.83 -9.48 0.97
C SER A 225 7.68 -10.20 1.68
N LEU A 226 6.45 -10.09 1.17
CA LEU A 226 5.29 -10.79 1.73
C LEU A 226 5.37 -12.30 1.49
N VAL A 227 5.77 -12.73 0.30
CA VAL A 227 5.98 -14.15 0.02
C VAL A 227 7.04 -14.72 0.96
N ALA A 228 8.18 -14.03 1.15
CA ALA A 228 9.23 -14.46 2.07
C ALA A 228 8.74 -14.53 3.53
N ALA A 229 7.91 -13.57 3.97
CA ALA A 229 7.37 -13.55 5.31
C ALA A 229 6.38 -14.71 5.61
N TRP A 230 5.81 -15.33 4.59
CA TRP A 230 4.91 -16.48 4.72
C TRP A 230 5.52 -17.80 4.26
N ASP A 231 6.79 -17.81 3.80
CA ASP A 231 7.45 -19.01 3.32
C ASP A 231 7.65 -20.03 4.45
N PRO A 232 7.07 -21.23 4.38
CA PRO A 232 7.20 -22.25 5.41
C PRO A 232 8.64 -22.79 5.57
N ASP A 233 9.51 -22.57 4.60
CA ASP A 233 10.90 -23.01 4.62
C ASP A 233 11.86 -21.95 5.20
N GLU A 234 11.39 -20.71 5.41
CA GLU A 234 12.20 -19.65 6.05
C GLU A 234 12.28 -19.83 7.57
N SER A 235 13.50 -19.68 8.10
CA SER A 235 13.75 -19.83 9.52
C SER A 235 13.22 -18.61 10.30
N GLY A 236 12.16 -18.79 11.05
CA GLY A 236 11.57 -17.75 11.90
C GLY A 236 10.12 -17.43 11.60
N ASN A 237 9.56 -18.06 10.58
CA ASN A 237 8.13 -18.00 10.25
C ASN A 237 7.31 -18.98 11.09
#